data_8a1bac1948f8179450a66f43a51df112
#
_entry.id   8a1bac1948f8179450a66f43a51df112
#
_cell.length_a   1.000
_cell.length_b   1.000
_cell.length_c   1.000
_cell.angle_alpha   90.00
_cell.angle_beta   90.00
_cell.angle_gamma   90.00
#
_symmetry.space_group_name_H-M   'P 1'
#
loop_
_entity.id
_entity.type
_entity.pdbx_description
1 polymer ?
#
loop_
_entity_poly.entity_id
_entity_poly.type
_entity_poly.pdbx_seq_one_letter_code
_entity_poly.pdbx_strand_id
1 'polypeptide(L)'
;MNSRFSFDWGQIRRAWSEILGTGKNSPPKINVDLPPADADKVKLLMQDCLTGRGGEVSARQRAAVLGELYLTLSDAGRKNFLETLVDNFNIDRERVKDTARDLLASSDIKSFRQAASRMSEALVSPQQRLLRQFNALPQGVKFLVDLRADLLAFRATKPKFAAFDRDLKELLISWFDIGFLSIERITWQSPAALLEKLMAYEAVHAISSWNDLHNRLESDRRCYAFFHPGMSDEPLIFIEVALVEGLATSIQELLDESAPDTDPREADTAIFYSISNTQKGLQGISFGPF
;
A
#
# COMPACT_ATOMS: atom_id res chain seq x y z
N MET A 1 14.80 -19.88 -2.47
CA MET A 1 13.38 -20.23 -2.77
C MET A 1 12.58 -18.95 -2.77
N ASN A 2 12.19 -18.44 -3.95
CA ASN A 2 11.38 -17.23 -4.07
C ASN A 2 9.93 -17.58 -3.71
N SER A 3 9.50 -17.37 -2.47
CA SER A 3 8.08 -17.33 -2.18
C SER A 3 7.53 -16.05 -2.83
N ARG A 4 6.94 -16.19 -4.00
CA ARG A 4 6.06 -15.17 -4.58
C ARG A 4 4.88 -15.06 -3.62
N PHE A 5 4.90 -14.05 -2.76
CA PHE A 5 3.67 -13.63 -2.09
C PHE A 5 2.72 -13.23 -3.21
N SER A 6 1.74 -14.08 -3.52
CA SER A 6 0.66 -13.70 -4.40
C SER A 6 -0.19 -12.71 -3.60
N PHE A 7 -0.22 -11.46 -4.03
CA PHE A 7 -1.16 -10.50 -3.48
C PHE A 7 -2.57 -11.08 -3.61
N ASP A 8 -3.30 -11.22 -2.51
CA ASP A 8 -4.72 -11.58 -2.56
C ASP A 8 -5.55 -10.36 -2.96
N TRP A 9 -5.66 -10.14 -4.25
CA TRP A 9 -6.51 -9.08 -4.80
C TRP A 9 -8.00 -9.44 -4.85
N GLY A 10 -8.38 -10.60 -4.32
CA GLY A 10 -9.76 -11.06 -4.34
C GLY A 10 -10.72 -10.12 -3.62
N GLN A 11 -10.28 -9.52 -2.51
CA GLN A 11 -11.07 -8.53 -1.77
C GLN A 11 -11.21 -7.22 -2.54
N ILE A 12 -10.12 -6.71 -3.13
CA ILE A 12 -10.13 -5.50 -3.95
C ILE A 12 -11.07 -5.68 -5.14
N ARG A 13 -10.95 -6.79 -5.88
CA ARG A 13 -11.82 -7.09 -7.03
C ARG A 13 -13.29 -7.19 -6.65
N ARG A 14 -13.62 -7.85 -5.54
CA ARG A 14 -15.01 -7.92 -5.06
C ARG A 14 -15.57 -6.54 -4.77
N ALA A 15 -14.86 -5.70 -4.03
CA ALA A 15 -15.28 -4.35 -3.70
C ALA A 15 -15.46 -3.47 -4.94
N TRP A 16 -14.60 -3.64 -5.96
CA TRP A 16 -14.70 -2.84 -7.18
C TRP A 16 -15.75 -3.36 -8.16
N SER A 17 -16.02 -4.67 -8.19
CA SER A 17 -17.12 -5.23 -8.99
C SER A 17 -18.48 -4.69 -8.59
N GLU A 18 -18.69 -4.37 -7.31
CA GLU A 18 -19.91 -3.71 -6.83
C GLU A 18 -20.07 -2.29 -7.41
N ILE A 19 -18.97 -1.54 -7.55
CA ILE A 19 -18.98 -0.19 -8.17
C ILE A 19 -19.25 -0.29 -9.66
N LEU A 20 -18.67 -1.28 -10.34
CA LEU A 20 -18.80 -1.45 -11.79
C LEU A 20 -20.19 -1.90 -12.22
N GLY A 21 -20.92 -2.61 -11.36
CA GLY A 21 -22.24 -3.15 -11.65
C GLY A 21 -22.21 -4.20 -12.78
N THR A 22 -23.40 -4.69 -13.15
CA THR A 22 -23.51 -5.72 -14.20
C THR A 22 -23.45 -5.09 -15.61
N GLY A 23 -22.32 -5.20 -16.27
CA GLY A 23 -22.29 -5.28 -17.74
C GLY A 23 -21.94 -4.07 -18.60
N LYS A 24 -22.03 -2.80 -18.14
CA LYS A 24 -21.73 -1.63 -19.02
C LYS A 24 -20.33 -1.02 -18.81
N ASN A 25 -19.68 -1.30 -17.69
CA ASN A 25 -18.42 -0.67 -17.30
C ASN A 25 -17.28 -1.68 -17.13
N SER A 26 -17.33 -2.80 -17.83
CA SER A 26 -16.23 -3.79 -17.78
C SER A 26 -14.95 -3.23 -18.42
N PRO A 27 -13.77 -3.57 -17.91
CA PRO A 27 -12.52 -3.22 -18.56
C PRO A 27 -12.50 -3.70 -20.02
N PRO A 28 -11.90 -2.95 -20.95
CA PRO A 28 -11.76 -3.40 -22.32
C PRO A 28 -10.88 -4.67 -22.35
N LYS A 29 -11.12 -5.52 -23.36
CA LYS A 29 -10.26 -6.69 -23.61
C LYS A 29 -8.88 -6.19 -24.07
N ILE A 30 -7.89 -6.39 -23.24
CA ILE A 30 -6.49 -6.01 -23.43
C ILE A 30 -5.64 -7.26 -23.17
N ASN A 31 -4.53 -7.41 -23.90
CA ASN A 31 -3.58 -8.47 -23.64
C ASN A 31 -2.94 -8.29 -22.26
N VAL A 32 -2.84 -9.35 -21.49
CA VAL A 32 -2.31 -9.32 -20.10
C VAL A 32 -0.87 -8.79 -20.02
N ASP A 33 -0.09 -8.91 -21.07
CA ASP A 33 1.28 -8.38 -21.14
C ASP A 33 1.35 -6.91 -21.60
N LEU A 34 0.22 -6.32 -21.95
CA LEU A 34 0.07 -4.94 -22.40
C LEU A 34 1.13 -4.53 -23.45
N PRO A 35 1.09 -5.11 -24.65
CA PRO A 35 2.00 -4.72 -25.72
C PRO A 35 1.74 -3.28 -26.18
N PRO A 36 2.66 -2.63 -26.91
CA PRO A 36 2.53 -1.24 -27.36
C PRO A 36 1.19 -0.93 -28.06
N ALA A 37 0.64 -1.88 -28.82
CA ALA A 37 -0.65 -1.71 -29.49
C ALA A 37 -1.84 -1.52 -28.54
N ASP A 38 -1.75 -2.03 -27.31
CA ASP A 38 -2.77 -1.86 -26.27
C ASP A 38 -2.45 -0.69 -25.30
N ALA A 39 -1.21 -0.20 -25.29
CA ALA A 39 -0.78 0.90 -24.43
C ALA A 39 -1.58 2.19 -24.67
N ASP A 40 -1.94 2.48 -25.94
CA ASP A 40 -2.76 3.65 -26.28
C ASP A 40 -4.17 3.55 -25.72
N LYS A 41 -4.76 2.35 -25.64
CA LYS A 41 -6.07 2.16 -25.00
C LYS A 41 -6.00 2.45 -23.50
N VAL A 42 -4.95 1.98 -22.84
CA VAL A 42 -4.72 2.26 -21.41
C VAL A 42 -4.49 3.75 -21.17
N LYS A 43 -3.71 4.41 -22.03
CA LYS A 43 -3.50 5.86 -21.97
C LYS A 43 -4.81 6.63 -22.08
N LEU A 44 -5.71 6.24 -22.99
CA LEU A 44 -7.04 6.84 -23.07
C LEU A 44 -7.88 6.65 -21.83
N LEU A 45 -7.87 5.46 -21.21
CA LEU A 45 -8.54 5.21 -19.93
C LEU A 45 -7.97 6.09 -18.81
N MET A 46 -6.65 6.25 -18.73
CA MET A 46 -6.00 7.15 -17.77
C MET A 46 -6.42 8.60 -18.00
N GLN A 47 -6.47 9.06 -19.24
CA GLN A 47 -6.94 10.40 -19.60
C GLN A 47 -8.40 10.60 -19.19
N ASP A 48 -9.24 9.61 -19.43
CA ASP A 48 -10.67 9.65 -19.08
C ASP A 48 -10.89 9.78 -17.57
N CYS A 49 -10.07 9.10 -16.76
CA CYS A 49 -10.06 9.28 -15.32
C CYS A 49 -9.77 10.74 -14.91
N LEU A 50 -8.96 11.47 -15.68
CA LEU A 50 -8.55 12.83 -15.35
C LEU A 50 -9.49 13.94 -15.85
N THR A 51 -10.47 13.59 -16.71
CA THR A 51 -11.36 14.61 -17.36
C THR A 51 -12.38 15.24 -16.43
N GLY A 52 -12.63 14.69 -15.23
CA GLY A 52 -13.60 15.20 -14.27
C GLY A 52 -15.09 15.19 -14.74
N ARG A 53 -15.39 14.56 -15.90
CA ARG A 53 -16.74 14.52 -16.46
C ARG A 53 -17.66 13.57 -15.66
N GLY A 54 -18.93 13.94 -15.49
CA GLY A 54 -19.99 13.06 -14.99
C GLY A 54 -20.06 12.90 -13.47
N GLY A 55 -19.43 13.77 -12.70
CA GLY A 55 -19.51 13.77 -11.24
C GLY A 55 -18.68 12.65 -10.55
N GLU A 56 -18.79 12.58 -9.22
CA GLU A 56 -17.96 11.72 -8.37
C GLU A 56 -18.20 10.22 -8.64
N VAL A 57 -19.43 9.80 -8.83
CA VAL A 57 -19.79 8.40 -9.12
C VAL A 57 -19.12 7.92 -10.41
N SER A 58 -19.18 8.73 -11.46
CA SER A 58 -18.55 8.41 -12.75
C SER A 58 -17.02 8.41 -12.66
N ALA A 59 -16.43 9.28 -11.83
CA ALA A 59 -14.99 9.30 -11.59
C ALA A 59 -14.52 8.01 -10.88
N ARG A 60 -15.25 7.60 -9.84
CA ARG A 60 -14.98 6.32 -9.14
C ARG A 60 -15.11 5.11 -10.06
N GLN A 61 -16.15 5.07 -10.92
CA GLN A 61 -16.30 3.98 -11.89
C GLN A 61 -15.13 3.89 -12.85
N ARG A 62 -14.68 5.02 -13.43
CA ARG A 62 -13.49 5.03 -14.32
C ARG A 62 -12.22 4.57 -13.62
N ALA A 63 -12.00 5.06 -12.40
CA ALA A 63 -10.85 4.61 -11.59
C ALA A 63 -10.93 3.10 -11.28
N ALA A 64 -12.12 2.58 -10.95
CA ALA A 64 -12.31 1.15 -10.72
C ALA A 64 -12.05 0.31 -11.99
N VAL A 65 -12.51 0.75 -13.17
CA VAL A 65 -12.20 0.10 -14.46
C VAL A 65 -10.69 0.03 -14.69
N LEU A 66 -9.99 1.14 -14.50
CA LEU A 66 -8.55 1.21 -14.71
C LEU A 66 -7.78 0.36 -13.71
N GLY A 67 -8.20 0.37 -12.44
CA GLY A 67 -7.60 -0.45 -11.40
C GLY A 67 -7.86 -1.94 -11.61
N GLU A 68 -9.07 -2.34 -11.97
CA GLU A 68 -9.43 -3.72 -12.30
C GLU A 68 -8.58 -4.24 -13.47
N LEU A 69 -8.39 -3.39 -14.49
CA LEU A 69 -7.48 -3.70 -15.59
C LEU A 69 -6.07 -4.01 -15.08
N TYR A 70 -5.51 -3.15 -14.22
CA TYR A 70 -4.17 -3.36 -13.63
C TYR A 70 -4.06 -4.71 -12.93
N LEU A 71 -5.09 -5.10 -12.17
CA LEU A 71 -5.13 -6.37 -11.44
C LEU A 71 -5.18 -7.60 -12.36
N THR A 72 -5.57 -7.45 -13.63
CA THR A 72 -5.58 -8.54 -14.62
C THR A 72 -4.26 -8.71 -15.35
N LEU A 73 -3.37 -7.72 -15.29
CA LEU A 73 -2.11 -7.73 -16.02
C LEU A 73 -1.09 -8.70 -15.42
N SER A 74 -0.24 -9.27 -16.29
CA SER A 74 0.97 -9.98 -15.88
C SER A 74 2.01 -9.01 -15.30
N ASP A 75 3.11 -9.51 -14.74
CA ASP A 75 4.23 -8.69 -14.28
C ASP A 75 4.78 -7.80 -15.41
N ALA A 76 4.88 -8.32 -16.62
CA ALA A 76 5.28 -7.56 -17.80
C ALA A 76 4.25 -6.48 -18.15
N GLY A 77 2.96 -6.81 -18.10
CA GLY A 77 1.87 -5.88 -18.36
C GLY A 77 1.79 -4.77 -17.33
N ARG A 78 1.95 -5.07 -16.04
CA ARG A 78 2.01 -4.06 -14.95
C ARG A 78 3.19 -3.10 -15.13
N LYS A 79 4.35 -3.63 -15.49
CA LYS A 79 5.51 -2.80 -15.82
C LYS A 79 5.21 -1.86 -16.99
N ASN A 80 4.61 -2.36 -18.08
CA ASN A 80 4.25 -1.56 -19.25
C ASN A 80 3.15 -0.52 -18.92
N PHE A 81 2.21 -0.85 -18.03
CA PHE A 81 1.23 0.10 -17.50
C PHE A 81 1.89 1.26 -16.75
N LEU A 82 2.82 0.95 -15.83
CA LEU A 82 3.55 1.95 -15.06
C LEU A 82 4.46 2.79 -15.98
N GLU A 83 5.07 2.20 -17.02
CA GLU A 83 5.81 2.95 -18.02
C GLU A 83 4.90 3.93 -18.78
N THR A 84 3.71 3.48 -19.21
CA THR A 84 2.73 4.33 -19.88
C THR A 84 2.33 5.50 -18.98
N LEU A 85 2.11 5.25 -17.70
CA LEU A 85 1.76 6.29 -16.72
C LEU A 85 2.91 7.32 -16.57
N VAL A 86 4.13 6.85 -16.34
CA VAL A 86 5.28 7.72 -16.09
C VAL A 86 5.67 8.53 -17.32
N ASP A 87 5.60 7.93 -18.51
CA ASP A 87 6.03 8.58 -19.76
C ASP A 87 5.01 9.64 -20.25
N ASN A 88 3.71 9.49 -19.95
CA ASN A 88 2.67 10.32 -20.56
C ASN A 88 1.94 11.26 -19.59
N PHE A 89 2.09 11.08 -18.28
CA PHE A 89 1.28 11.83 -17.28
C PHE A 89 2.13 12.62 -16.29
N ASN A 90 3.25 13.13 -16.74
CA ASN A 90 4.16 13.96 -15.95
C ASN A 90 3.61 15.38 -15.76
N ILE A 91 4.29 16.20 -14.96
CA ILE A 91 4.00 17.61 -14.78
C ILE A 91 4.11 18.34 -16.12
N ASP A 92 3.15 19.21 -16.41
CA ASP A 92 3.17 20.11 -17.57
C ASP A 92 4.19 21.24 -17.30
N ARG A 93 5.36 21.12 -17.92
CA ARG A 93 6.48 22.05 -17.73
C ARG A 93 6.16 23.46 -18.20
N GLU A 94 5.41 23.64 -19.28
CA GLU A 94 5.09 24.97 -19.81
C GLU A 94 4.07 25.65 -18.89
N ARG A 95 3.06 24.93 -18.42
CA ARG A 95 2.11 25.45 -17.43
C ARG A 95 2.82 25.88 -16.13
N VAL A 96 3.79 25.11 -15.65
CA VAL A 96 4.58 25.47 -14.45
C VAL A 96 5.39 26.73 -14.70
N LYS A 97 6.06 26.86 -15.85
CA LYS A 97 6.83 28.07 -16.20
C LYS A 97 5.93 29.31 -16.28
N ASP A 98 4.74 29.19 -16.87
CA ASP A 98 3.80 30.29 -16.99
C ASP A 98 3.28 30.75 -15.62
N THR A 99 2.89 29.80 -14.76
CA THR A 99 2.46 30.15 -13.40
C THR A 99 3.58 30.70 -12.53
N ALA A 100 4.84 30.29 -12.76
CA ALA A 100 6.00 30.88 -12.10
C ALA A 100 6.24 32.33 -12.55
N ARG A 101 6.09 32.65 -13.85
CA ARG A 101 6.15 34.02 -14.36
C ARG A 101 5.07 34.90 -13.73
N ASP A 102 3.83 34.42 -13.65
CA ASP A 102 2.71 35.10 -13.01
C ASP A 102 3.01 35.39 -11.52
N LEU A 103 3.61 34.43 -10.82
CA LEU A 103 3.99 34.60 -9.41
C LEU A 103 5.05 35.70 -9.25
N LEU A 104 6.08 35.68 -10.08
CA LEU A 104 7.16 36.71 -10.05
C LEU A 104 6.67 38.08 -10.47
N ALA A 105 5.67 38.18 -11.34
CA ALA A 105 5.09 39.45 -11.84
C ALA A 105 4.06 40.06 -10.87
N SER A 106 3.63 39.33 -9.82
CA SER A 106 2.61 39.82 -8.88
C SER A 106 3.16 41.00 -8.03
N SER A 107 2.40 42.08 -7.99
CA SER A 107 2.81 43.36 -7.33
C SER A 107 2.18 43.58 -5.96
N ASP A 108 1.08 42.86 -5.64
CA ASP A 108 0.34 42.98 -4.39
C ASP A 108 0.06 41.61 -3.76
N ILE A 109 -0.33 41.57 -2.47
CA ILE A 109 -0.54 40.36 -1.71
C ILE A 109 -1.68 39.48 -2.24
N LYS A 110 -2.71 40.08 -2.86
CA LYS A 110 -3.85 39.38 -3.40
C LYS A 110 -3.47 38.65 -4.68
N SER A 111 -2.83 39.36 -5.62
CA SER A 111 -2.34 38.76 -6.87
C SER A 111 -1.27 37.70 -6.60
N PHE A 112 -0.39 37.92 -5.64
CA PHE A 112 0.59 36.92 -5.20
C PHE A 112 -0.06 35.63 -4.68
N ARG A 113 -1.06 35.74 -3.78
CA ARG A 113 -1.77 34.56 -3.26
C ARG A 113 -2.50 33.77 -4.36
N GLN A 114 -3.12 34.48 -5.32
CA GLN A 114 -3.78 33.83 -6.45
C GLN A 114 -2.78 33.13 -7.37
N ALA A 115 -1.65 33.75 -7.66
CA ALA A 115 -0.58 33.16 -8.48
C ALA A 115 0.06 31.97 -7.77
N ALA A 116 0.29 32.04 -6.46
CA ALA A 116 0.80 30.93 -5.64
C ALA A 116 -0.15 29.72 -5.64
N SER A 117 -1.48 29.95 -5.54
CA SER A 117 -2.46 28.88 -5.66
C SER A 117 -2.41 28.20 -7.03
N ARG A 118 -2.39 28.97 -8.13
CA ARG A 118 -2.26 28.41 -9.49
C ARG A 118 -0.96 27.64 -9.69
N MET A 119 0.14 28.13 -9.15
CA MET A 119 1.42 27.42 -9.20
C MET A 119 1.37 26.11 -8.41
N SER A 120 0.80 26.11 -7.22
CA SER A 120 0.60 24.89 -6.43
C SER A 120 -0.22 23.83 -7.20
N GLU A 121 -1.30 24.25 -7.87
CA GLU A 121 -2.09 23.36 -8.71
C GLU A 121 -1.32 22.85 -9.95
N ALA A 122 -0.48 23.67 -10.56
CA ALA A 122 0.33 23.30 -11.72
C ALA A 122 1.42 22.28 -11.37
N LEU A 123 1.91 22.29 -10.12
CA LEU A 123 2.91 21.36 -9.61
C LEU A 123 2.32 19.97 -9.28
N VAL A 124 0.99 19.84 -9.15
CA VAL A 124 0.35 18.53 -8.98
C VAL A 124 0.30 17.79 -10.32
N SER A 125 1.08 16.73 -10.45
CA SER A 125 1.13 15.94 -11.68
C SER A 125 -0.22 15.22 -11.96
N PRO A 126 -0.54 14.93 -13.23
CA PRO A 126 -1.65 14.05 -13.59
C PRO A 126 -1.53 12.65 -12.94
N GLN A 127 -0.30 12.14 -12.74
CA GLN A 127 -0.03 10.89 -12.02
C GLN A 127 -0.55 10.97 -10.58
N GLN A 128 -0.21 12.01 -9.82
CA GLN A 128 -0.67 12.19 -8.44
C GLN A 128 -2.20 12.31 -8.37
N ARG A 129 -2.82 13.00 -9.34
CA ARG A 129 -4.29 13.08 -9.41
C ARG A 129 -4.93 11.71 -9.62
N LEU A 130 -4.34 10.88 -10.47
CA LEU A 130 -4.81 9.51 -10.72
C LEU A 130 -4.68 8.65 -9.46
N LEU A 131 -3.53 8.71 -8.76
CA LEU A 131 -3.32 7.98 -7.49
C LEU A 131 -4.37 8.35 -6.43
N ARG A 132 -4.72 9.64 -6.32
CA ARG A 132 -5.79 10.09 -5.40
C ARG A 132 -7.16 9.53 -5.76
N GLN A 133 -7.45 9.28 -7.04
CA GLN A 133 -8.70 8.65 -7.46
C GLN A 133 -8.76 7.18 -7.04
N PHE A 134 -7.65 6.45 -7.14
CA PHE A 134 -7.57 5.09 -6.60
C PHE A 134 -7.76 5.06 -5.08
N ASN A 135 -7.16 6.01 -4.35
CA ASN A 135 -7.36 6.11 -2.90
C ASN A 135 -8.83 6.30 -2.49
N ALA A 136 -9.64 6.94 -3.33
CA ALA A 136 -11.07 7.14 -3.08
C ALA A 136 -11.92 5.87 -3.30
N LEU A 137 -11.34 4.78 -3.79
CA LEU A 137 -12.02 3.49 -3.96
C LEU A 137 -11.96 2.65 -2.67
N PRO A 138 -12.94 1.77 -2.42
CA PRO A 138 -12.82 0.75 -1.38
C PRO A 138 -11.53 -0.07 -1.59
N GLN A 139 -10.79 -0.34 -0.52
CA GLN A 139 -9.48 -1.00 -0.60
C GLN A 139 -8.43 -0.25 -1.48
N GLY A 140 -8.66 1.01 -1.81
CA GLY A 140 -7.79 1.79 -2.67
C GLY A 140 -6.41 2.03 -2.07
N VAL A 141 -6.32 2.19 -0.75
CA VAL A 141 -5.04 2.29 -0.03
C VAL A 141 -4.22 1.00 -0.21
N LYS A 142 -4.85 -0.17 0.00
CA LYS A 142 -4.19 -1.47 -0.22
C LYS A 142 -3.71 -1.63 -1.66
N PHE A 143 -4.56 -1.28 -2.63
CA PHE A 143 -4.18 -1.29 -4.05
C PHE A 143 -2.93 -0.44 -4.31
N LEU A 144 -2.85 0.78 -3.76
CA LEU A 144 -1.71 1.67 -3.95
C LEU A 144 -0.43 1.18 -3.25
N VAL A 145 -0.58 0.52 -2.10
CA VAL A 145 0.54 -0.16 -1.43
C VAL A 145 1.08 -1.29 -2.31
N ASP A 146 0.20 -2.13 -2.88
CA ASP A 146 0.61 -3.22 -3.76
C ASP A 146 1.22 -2.72 -5.08
N LEU A 147 0.61 -1.68 -5.68
CA LEU A 147 1.16 -1.02 -6.86
C LEU A 147 2.58 -0.49 -6.60
N ARG A 148 2.83 0.08 -5.40
CA ARG A 148 4.17 0.51 -5.03
C ARG A 148 5.13 -0.67 -4.82
N ALA A 149 4.67 -1.81 -4.32
CA ALA A 149 5.49 -3.01 -4.22
C ALA A 149 5.96 -3.48 -5.61
N ASP A 150 5.07 -3.49 -6.61
CA ASP A 150 5.43 -3.75 -8.01
C ASP A 150 6.44 -2.70 -8.54
N LEU A 151 6.17 -1.42 -8.28
CA LEU A 151 7.04 -0.31 -8.70
C LEU A 151 8.46 -0.46 -8.12
N LEU A 152 8.59 -0.82 -6.85
CA LEU A 152 9.88 -1.05 -6.19
C LEU A 152 10.64 -2.21 -6.82
N ALA A 153 9.94 -3.29 -7.20
CA ALA A 153 10.53 -4.42 -7.90
C ALA A 153 11.06 -4.03 -9.29
N PHE A 154 10.36 -3.14 -10.02
CA PHE A 154 10.76 -2.70 -11.35
C PHE A 154 11.80 -1.57 -11.34
N ARG A 155 11.87 -0.77 -10.27
CA ARG A 155 12.78 0.38 -10.14
C ARG A 155 14.25 -0.01 -10.32
N ALA A 156 14.65 -1.18 -9.86
CA ALA A 156 16.02 -1.67 -10.00
C ALA A 156 16.49 -1.73 -11.47
N THR A 157 15.56 -1.95 -12.41
CA THR A 157 15.85 -2.06 -13.84
C THR A 157 15.49 -0.82 -14.65
N LYS A 158 14.75 0.14 -14.06
CA LYS A 158 14.20 1.33 -14.74
C LYS A 158 14.31 2.58 -13.88
N PRO A 159 15.42 3.35 -13.98
CA PRO A 159 15.62 4.56 -13.16
C PRO A 159 14.51 5.62 -13.29
N LYS A 160 13.77 5.65 -14.42
CA LYS A 160 12.65 6.58 -14.63
C LYS A 160 11.52 6.45 -13.58
N PHE A 161 11.40 5.30 -12.92
CA PHE A 161 10.43 5.09 -11.86
C PHE A 161 10.78 5.79 -10.53
N ALA A 162 12.02 6.26 -10.35
CA ALA A 162 12.46 6.82 -9.08
C ALA A 162 11.69 8.08 -8.66
N ALA A 163 11.34 8.95 -9.61
CA ALA A 163 10.56 10.15 -9.32
C ALA A 163 9.12 9.78 -8.94
N PHE A 164 8.50 8.87 -9.69
CA PHE A 164 7.15 8.40 -9.40
C PHE A 164 7.06 7.64 -8.06
N ASP A 165 8.06 6.82 -7.72
CA ASP A 165 8.14 6.16 -6.41
C ASP A 165 8.22 7.18 -5.26
N ARG A 166 8.97 8.26 -5.43
CA ARG A 166 9.05 9.34 -4.43
C ARG A 166 7.70 10.00 -4.23
N ASP A 167 7.01 10.38 -5.31
CA ASP A 167 5.69 11.02 -5.26
C ASP A 167 4.65 10.10 -4.59
N LEU A 168 4.64 8.82 -4.95
CA LEU A 168 3.74 7.84 -4.33
C LEU A 168 4.09 7.59 -2.86
N LYS A 169 5.39 7.54 -2.53
CA LYS A 169 5.85 7.42 -1.15
C LYS A 169 5.39 8.61 -0.29
N GLU A 170 5.52 9.83 -0.78
CA GLU A 170 5.07 11.04 -0.08
C GLU A 170 3.55 11.04 0.16
N LEU A 171 2.75 10.59 -0.82
CA LEU A 171 1.32 10.40 -0.63
C LEU A 171 1.02 9.36 0.45
N LEU A 172 1.68 8.21 0.41
CA LEU A 172 1.49 7.17 1.42
C LEU A 172 1.91 7.65 2.81
N ILE A 173 3.03 8.37 2.96
CA ILE A 173 3.44 8.97 4.24
C ILE A 173 2.34 9.84 4.82
N SER A 174 1.66 10.63 3.99
CA SER A 174 0.57 11.52 4.46
C SER A 174 -0.68 10.76 4.92
N TRP A 175 -0.87 9.50 4.50
CA TRP A 175 -2.01 8.67 4.89
C TRP A 175 -1.68 7.72 6.04
N PHE A 176 -0.43 7.30 6.18
CA PHE A 176 0.03 6.36 7.20
C PHE A 176 0.69 7.10 8.39
N ASP A 177 -0.01 8.12 8.92
CA ASP A 177 0.38 8.73 10.19
C ASP A 177 0.02 7.80 11.35
N ILE A 178 0.89 7.74 12.38
CA ILE A 178 0.70 6.89 13.55
C ILE A 178 -0.65 7.16 14.26
N GLY A 179 -1.15 8.39 14.18
CA GLY A 179 -2.44 8.78 14.77
C GLY A 179 -3.65 8.09 14.12
N PHE A 180 -3.49 7.49 12.95
CA PHE A 180 -4.54 6.72 12.27
C PHE A 180 -4.42 5.22 12.47
N LEU A 181 -3.35 4.73 13.07
CA LEU A 181 -3.14 3.30 13.26
C LEU A 181 -3.86 2.80 14.50
N SER A 182 -4.49 1.64 14.41
CA SER A 182 -4.96 0.86 15.53
C SER A 182 -3.99 -0.27 15.85
N ILE A 183 -3.81 -0.55 17.13
CA ILE A 183 -3.08 -1.73 17.60
C ILE A 183 -4.09 -2.75 18.12
N GLU A 184 -3.97 -3.99 17.68
CA GLU A 184 -4.84 -5.08 18.10
C GLU A 184 -3.99 -6.24 18.63
N ARG A 185 -4.45 -6.84 19.72
CA ARG A 185 -3.84 -8.06 20.22
C ARG A 185 -4.31 -9.24 19.39
N ILE A 186 -3.36 -10.01 18.87
CA ILE A 186 -3.62 -11.26 18.18
C ILE A 186 -3.62 -12.40 19.19
N THR A 187 -4.65 -13.23 19.13
CA THR A 187 -4.83 -14.39 19.99
C THR A 187 -5.28 -15.58 19.15
N TRP A 188 -5.35 -16.75 19.76
CA TRP A 188 -5.87 -17.95 19.08
C TRP A 188 -7.36 -17.81 18.65
N GLN A 189 -8.11 -16.89 19.25
CA GLN A 189 -9.49 -16.55 18.87
C GLN A 189 -9.58 -15.54 17.74
N SER A 190 -8.46 -15.01 17.26
CA SER A 190 -8.44 -14.12 16.11
C SER A 190 -8.89 -14.84 14.83
N PRO A 191 -9.44 -14.13 13.83
CA PRO A 191 -9.87 -14.75 12.59
C PRO A 191 -8.76 -15.60 11.94
N ALA A 192 -9.08 -16.80 11.47
CA ALA A 192 -8.12 -17.72 10.84
C ALA A 192 -7.32 -17.05 9.70
N ALA A 193 -7.99 -16.21 8.89
CA ALA A 193 -7.32 -15.45 7.83
C ALA A 193 -6.22 -14.51 8.35
N LEU A 194 -6.35 -13.96 9.56
CA LEU A 194 -5.31 -13.14 10.18
C LEU A 194 -4.17 -14.01 10.71
N LEU A 195 -4.48 -15.17 11.27
CA LEU A 195 -3.48 -16.12 11.74
C LEU A 195 -2.64 -16.69 10.57
N GLU A 196 -3.28 -16.98 9.44
CA GLU A 196 -2.56 -17.36 8.20
C GLU A 196 -1.64 -16.25 7.70
N LYS A 197 -2.06 -14.97 7.80
CA LYS A 197 -1.21 -13.82 7.45
C LYS A 197 -0.03 -13.69 8.40
N LEU A 198 -0.22 -13.89 9.70
CA LEU A 198 0.88 -13.90 10.67
C LEU A 198 1.92 -14.95 10.29
N MET A 199 1.50 -16.20 10.02
CA MET A 199 2.41 -17.27 9.56
C MET A 199 3.13 -16.91 8.25
N ALA A 200 2.43 -16.27 7.31
CA ALA A 200 3.00 -15.95 6.00
C ALA A 200 3.95 -14.74 6.02
N TYR A 201 3.73 -13.79 6.91
CA TYR A 201 4.43 -12.51 6.92
C TYR A 201 5.53 -12.41 7.97
N GLU A 202 5.56 -13.32 8.96
CA GLU A 202 6.64 -13.33 9.94
C GLU A 202 7.98 -13.62 9.25
N ALA A 203 8.85 -12.62 9.25
CA ALA A 203 10.09 -12.63 8.46
C ALA A 203 11.35 -12.79 9.31
N VAL A 204 11.28 -12.50 10.61
CA VAL A 204 12.42 -12.55 11.52
C VAL A 204 12.63 -13.99 12.02
N HIS A 205 11.55 -14.59 12.51
CA HIS A 205 11.54 -15.97 13.02
C HIS A 205 10.37 -16.72 12.41
N ALA A 206 10.58 -17.28 11.21
CA ALA A 206 9.53 -17.93 10.44
C ALA A 206 8.70 -18.93 11.27
N ILE A 207 7.38 -18.81 11.19
CA ILE A 207 6.44 -19.71 11.87
C ILE A 207 6.30 -20.96 11.00
N SER A 208 6.71 -22.11 11.53
CA SER A 208 6.86 -23.36 10.76
C SER A 208 5.61 -24.23 10.75
N SER A 209 4.74 -24.09 11.74
CA SER A 209 3.56 -24.91 11.94
C SER A 209 2.47 -24.21 12.72
N TRP A 210 1.26 -24.79 12.75
CA TRP A 210 0.18 -24.32 13.61
C TRP A 210 0.51 -24.48 15.10
N ASN A 211 1.33 -25.47 15.48
CA ASN A 211 1.78 -25.65 16.86
C ASN A 211 2.76 -24.54 17.26
N ASP A 212 3.71 -24.18 16.38
CA ASP A 212 4.60 -23.05 16.57
C ASP A 212 3.81 -21.75 16.74
N LEU A 213 2.80 -21.51 15.88
CA LEU A 213 1.94 -20.35 16.03
C LEU A 213 1.16 -20.38 17.36
N HIS A 214 0.65 -21.55 17.77
CA HIS A 214 -0.07 -21.69 19.02
C HIS A 214 0.82 -21.31 20.21
N ASN A 215 2.04 -21.85 20.26
CA ASN A 215 3.04 -21.51 21.28
C ASN A 215 3.31 -20.00 21.38
N ARG A 216 3.39 -19.28 20.24
CA ARG A 216 3.57 -17.83 20.21
C ARG A 216 2.36 -17.01 20.67
N LEU A 217 1.23 -17.63 20.82
CA LEU A 217 -0.02 -17.00 21.27
C LEU A 217 -0.46 -17.44 22.66
N GLU A 218 0.36 -18.23 23.37
CA GLU A 218 0.12 -18.72 24.73
C GLU A 218 0.06 -17.62 25.79
N SER A 219 -0.23 -18.03 27.03
CA SER A 219 -0.54 -17.11 28.12
C SER A 219 0.62 -16.17 28.51
N ASP A 220 1.87 -16.63 28.32
CA ASP A 220 3.12 -15.87 28.54
C ASP A 220 3.65 -15.17 27.29
N ARG A 221 2.86 -15.16 26.21
CA ARG A 221 3.19 -14.52 24.94
C ARG A 221 2.20 -13.40 24.64
N ARG A 222 2.69 -12.42 23.89
CA ARG A 222 1.87 -11.33 23.35
C ARG A 222 2.22 -11.13 21.89
N CYS A 223 1.22 -11.23 21.04
CA CYS A 223 1.34 -10.84 19.66
C CYS A 223 0.41 -9.64 19.40
N TYR A 224 0.94 -8.60 18.80
CA TYR A 224 0.17 -7.43 18.40
C TYR A 224 0.34 -7.17 16.92
N ALA A 225 -0.71 -6.64 16.30
CA ALA A 225 -0.65 -6.15 14.93
C ALA A 225 -1.12 -4.70 14.86
N PHE A 226 -0.47 -3.92 14.01
CA PHE A 226 -0.93 -2.59 13.65
C PHE A 226 -1.76 -2.65 12.37
N PHE A 227 -2.87 -1.92 12.35
CA PHE A 227 -3.79 -1.81 11.22
C PHE A 227 -4.02 -0.34 10.84
N HIS A 228 -4.36 -0.14 9.57
CA HIS A 228 -4.81 1.15 9.06
C HIS A 228 -6.27 1.05 8.61
N PRO A 229 -7.17 2.02 8.92
CA PRO A 229 -8.60 1.93 8.57
C PRO A 229 -8.88 1.78 7.07
N GLY A 230 -7.98 2.29 6.21
CA GLY A 230 -8.09 2.12 4.75
C GLY A 230 -7.70 0.73 4.22
N MET A 231 -7.22 -0.17 5.10
CA MET A 231 -6.85 -1.56 4.79
C MET A 231 -6.96 -2.42 6.07
N SER A 232 -8.15 -2.42 6.67
CA SER A 232 -8.43 -3.00 7.99
C SER A 232 -8.14 -4.50 8.10
N ASP A 233 -8.20 -5.23 6.99
CA ASP A 233 -7.97 -6.68 6.98
C ASP A 233 -6.48 -7.04 6.73
N GLU A 234 -5.62 -6.02 6.57
CA GLU A 234 -4.21 -6.20 6.26
C GLU A 234 -3.34 -5.63 7.38
N PRO A 235 -2.67 -6.47 8.15
CA PRO A 235 -1.73 -6.01 9.15
C PRO A 235 -0.56 -5.29 8.48
N LEU A 236 -0.05 -4.24 9.13
CA LEU A 236 1.11 -3.47 8.69
C LEU A 236 2.40 -3.98 9.31
N ILE A 237 2.30 -4.29 10.61
CA ILE A 237 3.43 -4.74 11.44
C ILE A 237 2.89 -5.78 12.39
N PHE A 238 3.64 -6.85 12.61
CA PHE A 238 3.48 -7.75 13.74
C PHE A 238 4.57 -7.47 14.77
N ILE A 239 4.20 -7.53 16.04
CA ILE A 239 5.12 -7.43 17.18
C ILE A 239 4.88 -8.63 18.07
N GLU A 240 5.92 -9.43 18.29
CA GLU A 240 5.88 -10.59 19.17
C GLU A 240 6.72 -10.33 20.41
N VAL A 241 6.13 -10.61 21.59
CA VAL A 241 6.70 -10.34 22.90
C VAL A 241 6.57 -11.59 23.77
N ALA A 242 7.66 -11.97 24.41
CA ALA A 242 7.67 -12.98 25.48
C ALA A 242 7.70 -12.31 26.85
N LEU A 243 6.89 -12.79 27.77
CA LEU A 243 6.89 -12.40 29.17
C LEU A 243 7.68 -13.46 29.95
N VAL A 244 8.80 -13.07 30.56
CA VAL A 244 9.73 -13.98 31.21
C VAL A 244 10.18 -13.46 32.55
N GLU A 245 10.71 -14.34 33.41
CA GLU A 245 11.44 -13.97 34.59
C GLU A 245 12.91 -13.73 34.23
N GLY A 246 13.42 -12.53 34.51
CA GLY A 246 14.79 -12.14 34.20
C GLY A 246 15.04 -11.91 32.70
N LEU A 247 16.29 -11.98 32.27
CA LEU A 247 16.71 -11.76 30.89
C LEU A 247 16.87 -13.09 30.15
N ALA A 248 16.14 -13.28 29.05
CA ALA A 248 16.43 -14.41 28.17
C ALA A 248 17.77 -14.20 27.45
N THR A 249 18.57 -15.26 27.37
CA THR A 249 19.89 -15.26 26.76
C THR A 249 19.89 -15.83 25.35
N SER A 250 18.80 -16.51 24.96
CA SER A 250 18.69 -17.22 23.69
C SER A 250 17.26 -17.11 23.12
N ILE A 251 17.17 -16.79 21.83
CA ILE A 251 15.91 -16.82 21.10
C ILE A 251 15.35 -18.24 20.96
N GLN A 252 16.22 -19.25 20.94
CA GLN A 252 15.81 -20.66 20.86
C GLN A 252 15.00 -21.08 22.08
N GLU A 253 15.34 -20.57 23.27
CA GLU A 253 14.58 -20.81 24.49
C GLU A 253 13.18 -20.18 24.44
N LEU A 254 13.06 -19.00 23.81
CA LEU A 254 11.78 -18.31 23.66
C LEU A 254 10.88 -18.99 22.61
N LEU A 255 11.44 -19.73 21.64
CA LEU A 255 10.75 -20.39 20.56
C LEU A 255 10.63 -21.91 20.76
N ASP A 256 11.01 -22.44 21.92
CA ASP A 256 10.90 -23.87 22.22
C ASP A 256 9.43 -24.26 22.46
N GLU A 257 8.84 -24.98 21.48
CA GLU A 257 7.46 -25.48 21.55
C GLU A 257 7.25 -26.52 22.67
N SER A 258 8.33 -27.07 23.26
CA SER A 258 8.28 -28.03 24.35
C SER A 258 8.43 -27.40 25.74
N ALA A 259 8.75 -26.12 25.81
CA ALA A 259 8.86 -25.39 27.06
C ALA A 259 7.47 -25.31 27.75
N PRO A 260 7.38 -25.46 29.07
CA PRO A 260 6.13 -25.29 29.78
C PRO A 260 5.70 -23.82 29.74
N ASP A 261 4.39 -23.59 29.66
CA ASP A 261 3.82 -22.24 29.82
C ASP A 261 4.14 -21.67 31.19
N THR A 262 4.53 -20.41 31.23
CA THR A 262 4.76 -19.69 32.48
C THR A 262 3.57 -18.83 32.87
N ASP A 263 3.37 -18.60 34.18
CA ASP A 263 2.35 -17.66 34.61
C ASP A 263 2.79 -16.22 34.29
N PRO A 264 2.10 -15.49 33.40
CA PRO A 264 2.50 -14.14 33.03
C PRO A 264 2.53 -13.15 34.19
N ARG A 265 1.96 -13.51 35.36
CA ARG A 265 2.01 -12.68 36.58
C ARG A 265 3.32 -12.78 37.32
N GLU A 266 4.10 -13.80 37.05
CA GLU A 266 5.44 -14.02 37.62
C GLU A 266 6.53 -13.35 36.77
N ALA A 267 6.20 -12.95 35.52
CA ALA A 267 7.13 -12.28 34.64
C ALA A 267 7.47 -10.85 35.15
N ASP A 268 8.76 -10.55 35.18
CA ASP A 268 9.30 -9.22 35.47
C ASP A 268 9.88 -8.52 34.23
N THR A 269 9.98 -9.24 33.13
CA THR A 269 10.64 -8.79 31.89
C THR A 269 9.76 -9.10 30.67
N ALA A 270 9.66 -8.12 29.75
CA ALA A 270 9.03 -8.27 28.45
C ALA A 270 10.10 -8.20 27.33
N ILE A 271 10.26 -9.27 26.57
CA ILE A 271 11.26 -9.36 25.50
C ILE A 271 10.55 -9.25 24.15
N PHE A 272 10.81 -8.16 23.43
CA PHE A 272 10.37 -7.97 22.06
C PHE A 272 11.31 -8.73 21.14
N TYR A 273 10.92 -9.92 20.69
CA TYR A 273 11.81 -10.79 19.93
C TYR A 273 11.56 -10.78 18.43
N SER A 274 10.38 -10.30 17.97
CA SER A 274 10.11 -10.09 16.55
C SER A 274 9.33 -8.80 16.32
N ILE A 275 9.77 -8.04 15.29
CA ILE A 275 9.04 -6.90 14.73
C ILE A 275 9.11 -7.06 13.22
N SER A 276 8.00 -7.53 12.62
CA SER A 276 7.94 -7.86 11.20
C SER A 276 7.03 -6.89 10.43
N ASN A 277 7.63 -6.20 9.44
CA ASN A 277 6.87 -5.40 8.48
C ASN A 277 6.27 -6.32 7.41
N THR A 278 4.96 -6.24 7.20
CA THR A 278 4.22 -7.14 6.32
C THR A 278 4.07 -6.61 4.89
N GLN A 279 4.04 -5.29 4.72
CA GLN A 279 3.69 -4.62 3.47
C GLN A 279 4.93 -4.11 2.73
N LYS A 280 5.36 -4.82 1.68
CA LYS A 280 6.52 -4.43 0.86
C LYS A 280 6.39 -3.03 0.26
N GLY A 281 5.19 -2.65 -0.13
CA GLY A 281 4.91 -1.32 -0.70
C GLY A 281 5.08 -0.17 0.29
N LEU A 282 5.16 -0.46 1.60
CA LEU A 282 5.43 0.54 2.63
C LEU A 282 6.92 0.63 3.01
N GLN A 283 7.80 -0.05 2.28
CA GLN A 283 9.25 0.02 2.53
C GLN A 283 9.76 1.47 2.56
N GLY A 284 10.48 1.81 3.63
CA GLY A 284 11.06 3.13 3.85
C GLY A 284 10.04 4.20 4.28
N ILE A 285 8.82 3.82 4.64
CA ILE A 285 7.85 4.66 5.35
C ILE A 285 7.98 4.32 6.83
N SER A 286 8.17 5.34 7.66
CA SER A 286 8.21 5.19 9.12
C SER A 286 6.81 5.40 9.67
N PHE A 287 6.38 4.54 10.58
CA PHE A 287 5.11 4.65 11.29
C PHE A 287 5.27 5.36 12.65
N GLY A 288 6.36 6.07 12.85
CA GLY A 288 6.71 6.74 14.11
C GLY A 288 7.81 6.02 14.90
N PRO A 289 8.31 6.63 15.97
CA PRO A 289 9.18 5.94 16.92
C PRO A 289 8.34 4.94 17.72
N PHE A 290 8.70 3.67 17.63
CA PHE A 290 8.15 2.60 18.44
C PHE A 290 8.93 2.48 19.73
#